data_bc5c3e064ec560f3c88b5cb40ecf4c4e
#
_entry.id   bc5c3e064ec560f3c88b5cb40ecf4c4e
#
_cell.length_a   1.000
_cell.length_b   1.000
_cell.length_c   1.000
_cell.angle_alpha   90.00
_cell.angle_beta   90.00
_cell.angle_gamma   90.00
#
_symmetry.space_group_name_H-M   'P 1'
#
loop_
_entity.id
_entity.type
_entity.pdbx_description
1 polymer ?
#
loop_
_entity_poly.entity_id
_entity_poly.type
_entity_poly.pdbx_seq_one_letter_code
_entity_poly.pdbx_strand_id
1 'polypeptide(L)'
;IVSAIAIKVMEPVFESQTKTKLGSVDMGGNLPTVRSYINDFIKTYLDNFLHKNTKIAEVLQRKIMQAERERKDLTGIRKLARDRAKKSNLHNKKLRDCRVHLGDMKKERRLESTLFITEGDSASGSITKSRDVNTQAVFSLRGKPLNCYAMSKKIVYENEEFNLLQAALNIEEGTEDLRYNNIVIATDADVDGMHIRLLLLTFFLQFFPEVIKEGHLYILETPLFRVRNKKETIY
;
A
#
# COMPACT_ATOMS: atom_id res chain seq x y z
N ILE A 1 6.55 16.23 -12.09
CA ILE A 1 7.53 17.11 -12.77
C ILE A 1 8.92 16.72 -12.27
N VAL A 2 9.81 16.42 -13.19
CA VAL A 2 11.23 16.16 -12.90
C VAL A 2 12.01 17.36 -13.40
N SER A 3 12.89 17.93 -12.59
CA SER A 3 13.73 19.08 -12.96
C SER A 3 15.17 18.88 -12.53
N ALA A 4 16.09 19.46 -13.27
CA ALA A 4 17.50 19.56 -12.91
C ALA A 4 17.88 21.04 -12.87
N ILE A 5 18.55 21.46 -11.79
CA ILE A 5 18.95 22.85 -11.59
C ILE A 5 20.48 22.89 -11.49
N ALA A 6 21.12 23.67 -12.35
CA ALA A 6 22.54 23.94 -12.28
C ALA A 6 22.75 25.43 -11.97
N ILE A 7 23.50 25.74 -10.90
CA ILE A 7 23.79 27.10 -10.46
C ILE A 7 25.30 27.27 -10.22
N LYS A 8 25.77 28.50 -10.34
CA LYS A 8 27.10 28.90 -9.92
C LYS A 8 26.99 29.83 -8.72
N VAL A 9 27.63 29.47 -7.62
CA VAL A 9 27.67 30.25 -6.37
C VAL A 9 29.11 30.71 -6.15
N MET A 10 29.29 31.94 -5.71
CA MET A 10 30.61 32.45 -5.35
C MET A 10 31.05 31.83 -4.04
N GLU A 11 32.27 31.27 -4.00
CA GLU A 11 32.84 30.63 -2.80
C GLU A 11 31.91 29.64 -2.13
N PRO A 12 31.49 28.57 -2.82
CA PRO A 12 30.48 27.65 -2.27
C PRO A 12 31.03 26.89 -1.06
N VAL A 13 30.31 26.96 0.06
CA VAL A 13 30.59 26.16 1.24
C VAL A 13 29.67 24.93 1.22
N PHE A 14 30.23 23.76 1.51
CA PHE A 14 29.49 22.49 1.59
C PHE A 14 29.47 21.98 3.02
N GLU A 15 28.37 21.32 3.42
CA GLU A 15 28.22 20.75 4.77
C GLU A 15 29.15 19.55 5.04
N SER A 16 29.65 18.88 3.97
CA SER A 16 30.56 17.74 4.09
C SER A 16 31.63 17.74 3.01
N GLN A 17 32.69 16.99 3.25
CA GLN A 17 33.80 16.81 2.27
C GLN A 17 33.33 16.13 0.98
N THR A 18 32.25 15.34 1.03
CA THR A 18 31.64 14.70 -0.14
C THR A 18 30.86 15.66 -1.05
N LYS A 19 30.69 16.91 -0.62
CA LYS A 19 30.02 17.99 -1.40
C LYS A 19 28.60 17.62 -1.88
N THR A 20 27.90 16.79 -1.15
CA THR A 20 26.54 16.32 -1.48
C THR A 20 25.47 17.36 -1.13
N LYS A 21 25.76 18.28 -0.20
CA LYS A 21 24.83 19.30 0.25
C LYS A 21 25.52 20.68 0.34
N LEU A 22 24.96 21.67 -0.37
CA LEU A 22 25.41 23.05 -0.33
C LEU A 22 25.02 23.68 1.01
N GLY A 23 26.02 24.20 1.75
CA GLY A 23 25.82 24.91 3.02
C GLY A 23 25.65 26.42 2.86
N SER A 24 26.09 27.00 1.70
CA SER A 24 25.91 28.42 1.43
C SER A 24 24.45 28.82 1.36
N VAL A 25 24.05 29.84 2.12
CA VAL A 25 22.68 30.35 2.16
C VAL A 25 22.41 31.36 1.04
N ASP A 26 23.41 32.14 0.68
CA ASP A 26 23.36 33.18 -0.37
C ASP A 26 24.24 32.83 -1.58
N MET A 27 24.08 33.62 -2.65
CA MET A 27 24.84 33.45 -3.89
C MET A 27 26.24 34.05 -3.80
N GLY A 28 26.60 34.68 -2.66
CA GLY A 28 27.87 35.35 -2.37
C GLY A 28 27.76 36.86 -2.24
N GLY A 29 28.47 37.42 -1.26
CA GLY A 29 28.49 38.87 -0.98
C GLY A 29 27.09 39.43 -0.67
N ASN A 30 26.74 40.55 -1.33
CA ASN A 30 25.41 41.19 -1.17
C ASN A 30 24.33 40.63 -2.12
N LEU A 31 24.54 39.42 -2.67
CA LEU A 31 23.59 38.78 -3.58
C LEU A 31 22.45 38.10 -2.82
N PRO A 32 21.30 37.85 -3.47
CA PRO A 32 20.16 37.22 -2.84
C PRO A 32 20.49 35.79 -2.38
N THR A 33 19.64 35.24 -1.51
CA THR A 33 19.75 33.83 -1.10
C THR A 33 19.63 32.92 -2.32
N VAL A 34 20.33 31.79 -2.30
CA VAL A 34 20.25 30.76 -3.34
C VAL A 34 18.79 30.39 -3.66
N ARG A 35 17.96 30.26 -2.64
CA ARG A 35 16.54 29.96 -2.78
C ARG A 35 15.75 31.07 -3.48
N SER A 36 15.98 32.32 -3.09
CA SER A 36 15.31 33.46 -3.74
C SER A 36 15.72 33.59 -5.20
N TYR A 37 17.00 33.51 -5.46
CA TYR A 37 17.56 33.59 -6.82
C TYR A 37 16.93 32.52 -7.75
N ILE A 38 16.90 31.27 -7.31
CA ILE A 38 16.30 30.17 -8.09
C ILE A 38 14.81 30.40 -8.31
N ASN A 39 14.09 30.79 -7.26
CA ASN A 39 12.64 31.04 -7.36
C ASN A 39 12.32 32.17 -8.34
N ASP A 40 13.04 33.27 -8.27
CA ASP A 40 12.82 34.44 -9.15
C ASP A 40 13.16 34.10 -10.60
N PHE A 41 14.26 33.38 -10.81
CA PHE A 41 14.66 32.88 -12.13
C PHE A 41 13.58 31.96 -12.73
N ILE A 42 13.19 30.90 -11.98
CA ILE A 42 12.18 29.96 -12.46
C ILE A 42 10.86 30.67 -12.71
N LYS A 43 10.41 31.53 -11.79
CA LYS A 43 9.16 32.25 -11.92
C LYS A 43 9.11 33.07 -13.21
N THR A 44 10.16 33.84 -13.46
CA THR A 44 10.22 34.71 -14.66
C THR A 44 10.34 33.90 -15.96
N TYR A 45 11.25 32.96 -16.02
CA TYR A 45 11.51 32.23 -17.28
C TYR A 45 10.44 31.18 -17.58
N LEU A 46 9.91 30.49 -16.56
CA LEU A 46 8.83 29.53 -16.75
C LEU A 46 7.54 30.22 -17.16
N ASP A 47 7.21 31.36 -16.54
CA ASP A 47 6.03 32.15 -16.90
C ASP A 47 6.10 32.59 -18.39
N ASN A 48 7.23 33.17 -18.78
CA ASN A 48 7.47 33.55 -20.18
C ASN A 48 7.41 32.34 -21.14
N PHE A 49 7.96 31.19 -20.74
CA PHE A 49 7.90 29.97 -21.55
C PHE A 49 6.48 29.46 -21.72
N LEU A 50 5.69 29.42 -20.66
CA LEU A 50 4.30 28.95 -20.71
C LEU A 50 3.42 29.89 -21.53
N HIS A 51 3.62 31.20 -21.46
CA HIS A 51 2.91 32.17 -22.29
C HIS A 51 3.24 32.03 -23.78
N LYS A 52 4.48 31.71 -24.11
CA LYS A 52 4.89 31.43 -25.51
C LYS A 52 4.43 30.07 -26.01
N ASN A 53 4.18 29.11 -25.13
CA ASN A 53 3.83 27.73 -25.46
C ASN A 53 2.48 27.32 -24.85
N THR A 54 1.40 27.97 -25.29
CA THR A 54 0.05 27.80 -24.72
C THR A 54 -0.43 26.34 -24.71
N LYS A 55 -0.12 25.55 -25.75
CA LYS A 55 -0.47 24.13 -25.82
C LYS A 55 0.18 23.32 -24.70
N ILE A 56 1.45 23.64 -24.38
CA ILE A 56 2.17 22.98 -23.27
C ILE A 56 1.57 23.42 -21.93
N ALA A 57 1.25 24.71 -21.80
CA ALA A 57 0.62 25.25 -20.59
C ALA A 57 -0.74 24.58 -20.31
N GLU A 58 -1.58 24.40 -21.33
CA GLU A 58 -2.89 23.70 -21.20
C GLU A 58 -2.73 22.24 -20.77
N VAL A 59 -1.77 21.50 -21.36
CA VAL A 59 -1.51 20.12 -20.97
C VAL A 59 -1.03 20.03 -19.53
N LEU A 60 -0.09 20.92 -19.15
CA LEU A 60 0.43 20.99 -17.78
C LEU A 60 -0.67 21.32 -16.76
N GLN A 61 -1.49 22.35 -17.06
CA GLN A 61 -2.61 22.75 -16.21
C GLN A 61 -3.60 21.59 -16.02
N ARG A 62 -3.95 20.90 -17.10
CA ARG A 62 -4.86 19.73 -17.06
C ARG A 62 -4.30 18.62 -16.17
N LYS A 63 -3.01 18.31 -16.29
CA LYS A 63 -2.32 17.33 -15.45
C LYS A 63 -2.27 17.75 -13.98
N ILE A 64 -2.01 19.02 -13.68
CA ILE A 64 -2.00 19.54 -12.31
C ILE A 64 -3.39 19.45 -11.69
N MET A 65 -4.44 19.89 -12.42
CA MET A 65 -5.81 19.81 -11.93
C MET A 65 -6.28 18.37 -11.72
N GLN A 66 -5.90 17.46 -12.60
CA GLN A 66 -6.19 16.04 -12.44
C GLN A 66 -5.53 15.47 -11.18
N ALA A 67 -4.23 15.70 -11.00
CA ALA A 67 -3.49 15.24 -9.83
C ALA A 67 -4.01 15.85 -8.51
N GLU A 68 -4.46 17.12 -8.54
CA GLU A 68 -5.08 17.76 -7.38
C GLU A 68 -6.42 17.14 -7.03
N ARG A 69 -7.27 16.87 -8.03
CA ARG A 69 -8.56 16.17 -7.82
C ARG A 69 -8.33 14.78 -7.23
N GLU A 70 -7.45 13.99 -7.83
CA GLU A 70 -7.11 12.66 -7.35
C GLU A 70 -6.59 12.69 -5.90
N ARG A 71 -5.73 13.66 -5.56
CA ARG A 71 -5.22 13.82 -4.20
C ARG A 71 -6.31 14.23 -3.21
N LYS A 72 -7.21 15.16 -3.57
CA LYS A 72 -8.33 15.58 -2.72
C LYS A 72 -9.31 14.43 -2.49
N ASP A 73 -9.66 13.71 -3.55
CA ASP A 73 -10.53 12.55 -3.48
C ASP A 73 -9.93 11.46 -2.58
N LEU A 74 -8.64 11.13 -2.76
CA LEU A 74 -7.93 10.16 -1.93
C LEU A 74 -7.86 10.60 -0.45
N THR A 75 -7.64 11.89 -0.18
CA THR A 75 -7.57 12.39 1.20
C THR A 75 -8.92 12.33 1.90
N GLY A 76 -9.99 12.69 1.21
CA GLY A 76 -11.35 12.60 1.75
C GLY A 76 -11.76 11.15 2.03
N ILE A 77 -11.43 10.24 1.10
CA ILE A 77 -11.72 8.81 1.20
C ILE A 77 -10.91 8.17 2.33
N ARG A 78 -9.60 8.48 2.44
CA ARG A 78 -8.74 8.00 3.52
C ARG A 78 -9.27 8.42 4.88
N LYS A 79 -9.73 9.66 5.02
CA LYS A 79 -10.35 10.14 6.26
C LYS A 79 -11.61 9.35 6.62
N LEU A 80 -12.50 9.13 5.66
CA LEU A 80 -13.72 8.33 5.86
C LEU A 80 -13.41 6.86 6.15
N ALA A 81 -12.43 6.27 5.46
CA ALA A 81 -11.98 4.90 5.71
C ALA A 81 -11.37 4.78 7.11
N ARG A 82 -10.54 5.73 7.53
CA ARG A 82 -9.92 5.79 8.86
C ARG A 82 -10.95 5.93 9.98
N ASP A 83 -11.96 6.78 9.78
CA ASP A 83 -13.05 6.95 10.75
C ASP A 83 -13.93 5.70 10.86
N ARG A 84 -14.15 4.99 9.73
CA ARG A 84 -14.82 3.70 9.71
C ARG A 84 -13.97 2.59 10.33
N ALA A 85 -12.67 2.53 9.99
CA ALA A 85 -11.73 1.56 10.55
C ALA A 85 -11.57 1.72 12.06
N LYS A 86 -11.50 2.95 12.58
CA LYS A 86 -11.49 3.20 14.03
C LYS A 86 -12.75 2.69 14.72
N LYS A 87 -13.91 2.85 14.09
CA LYS A 87 -15.18 2.30 14.59
C LYS A 87 -15.25 0.76 14.44
N SER A 88 -14.63 0.19 13.40
CA SER A 88 -14.65 -1.23 13.10
C SER A 88 -13.52 -2.02 13.78
N ASN A 89 -12.36 -1.40 14.06
CA ASN A 89 -11.26 -2.04 14.80
C ASN A 89 -11.64 -2.46 16.22
N LEU A 90 -12.60 -1.79 16.83
CA LEU A 90 -13.19 -2.25 18.10
C LEU A 90 -14.05 -3.51 17.92
N HIS A 91 -14.48 -3.86 16.68
CA HIS A 91 -15.39 -4.98 16.42
C HIS A 91 -15.22 -5.59 15.02
N ASN A 92 -14.00 -5.80 14.52
CA ASN A 92 -13.82 -6.57 13.29
C ASN A 92 -14.12 -8.05 13.56
N LYS A 93 -15.40 -8.41 13.47
CA LYS A 93 -15.89 -9.79 13.72
C LYS A 93 -15.26 -10.82 12.77
N LYS A 94 -14.66 -10.36 11.67
CA LYS A 94 -14.05 -11.21 10.65
C LYS A 94 -12.58 -11.53 10.91
N LEU A 95 -11.91 -10.72 11.73
CA LEU A 95 -10.52 -10.92 12.09
C LEU A 95 -10.40 -11.69 13.40
N ARG A 96 -9.73 -12.82 13.34
CA ARG A 96 -9.22 -13.57 14.51
C ARG A 96 -7.73 -13.29 14.60
N ASP A 97 -7.39 -12.22 15.30
CA ASP A 97 -6.02 -11.71 15.36
C ASP A 97 -5.02 -12.62 16.09
N CYS A 98 -3.73 -12.38 15.90
CA CYS A 98 -2.62 -12.99 16.62
C CYS A 98 -1.98 -12.00 17.60
N ARG A 99 -1.06 -12.48 18.43
CA ARG A 99 -0.41 -11.68 19.49
C ARG A 99 0.86 -10.95 19.02
N VAL A 100 1.46 -11.41 17.93
CA VAL A 100 2.75 -10.88 17.40
C VAL A 100 2.50 -10.36 16.00
N HIS A 101 2.87 -9.10 15.75
CA HIS A 101 2.73 -8.44 14.47
C HIS A 101 4.09 -8.06 13.90
N LEU A 102 4.17 -7.76 12.60
CA LEU A 102 5.41 -7.37 11.93
C LEU A 102 6.06 -6.13 12.57
N GLY A 103 5.25 -5.16 13.00
CA GLY A 103 5.71 -3.93 13.67
C GLY A 103 6.24 -4.13 15.09
N ASP A 104 6.12 -5.31 15.70
CA ASP A 104 6.58 -5.61 17.05
C ASP A 104 8.09 -5.84 17.10
N MET A 105 8.88 -4.79 16.92
CA MET A 105 10.34 -4.85 16.77
C MET A 105 11.07 -5.59 17.90
N LYS A 106 10.48 -5.68 19.08
CA LYS A 106 11.07 -6.37 20.26
C LYS A 106 10.77 -7.87 20.29
N LYS A 107 9.92 -8.40 19.41
CA LYS A 107 9.53 -9.80 19.39
C LYS A 107 10.29 -10.55 18.29
N GLU A 108 11.02 -11.60 18.65
CA GLU A 108 11.83 -12.39 17.72
C GLU A 108 11.00 -13.00 16.58
N ARG A 109 9.79 -13.48 16.91
CA ARG A 109 8.90 -14.17 15.95
C ARG A 109 8.06 -13.24 15.07
N ARG A 110 8.36 -11.94 14.99
CA ARG A 110 7.59 -10.97 14.21
C ARG A 110 7.53 -11.30 12.72
N LEU A 111 8.59 -11.89 12.16
CA LEU A 111 8.64 -12.30 10.76
C LEU A 111 7.79 -13.54 10.44
N GLU A 112 7.36 -14.27 11.47
CA GLU A 112 6.42 -15.39 11.32
C GLU A 112 4.96 -14.93 11.31
N SER A 113 4.69 -13.62 11.59
CA SER A 113 3.33 -13.08 11.63
C SER A 113 2.62 -13.29 10.30
N THR A 114 1.50 -14.01 10.32
CA THR A 114 0.80 -14.48 9.12
C THR A 114 -0.68 -14.21 9.23
N LEU A 115 -1.28 -13.61 8.20
CA LEU A 115 -2.73 -13.51 8.04
C LEU A 115 -3.21 -14.51 6.99
N PHE A 116 -4.05 -15.44 7.39
CA PHE A 116 -4.78 -16.32 6.47
C PHE A 116 -6.10 -15.67 6.04
N ILE A 117 -6.28 -15.46 4.75
CA ILE A 117 -7.55 -14.98 4.17
C ILE A 117 -8.32 -16.21 3.68
N THR A 118 -9.47 -16.48 4.26
CA THR A 118 -10.26 -17.71 4.03
C THR A 118 -11.61 -17.40 3.41
N GLU A 119 -12.17 -18.39 2.72
CA GLU A 119 -13.52 -18.36 2.21
C GLU A 119 -14.50 -18.79 3.31
N GLY A 120 -15.23 -17.82 3.86
CA GLY A 120 -16.32 -18.09 4.80
C GLY A 120 -15.90 -18.56 6.20
N ASP A 121 -16.90 -18.68 7.05
CA ASP A 121 -16.71 -18.96 8.47
C ASP A 121 -16.32 -20.43 8.76
N SER A 122 -16.66 -21.36 7.88
CA SER A 122 -16.35 -22.79 8.05
C SER A 122 -14.84 -23.05 7.93
N ALA A 123 -14.23 -22.61 6.83
CA ALA A 123 -12.78 -22.72 6.61
C ALA A 123 -12.00 -21.91 7.65
N SER A 124 -12.48 -20.70 7.95
CA SER A 124 -11.94 -19.86 9.01
C SER A 124 -11.95 -20.55 10.37
N GLY A 125 -13.04 -21.22 10.71
CA GLY A 125 -13.19 -21.98 11.96
C GLY A 125 -12.19 -23.12 12.10
N SER A 126 -11.91 -23.84 11.02
CA SER A 126 -10.94 -24.93 10.97
C SER A 126 -9.51 -24.43 11.21
N ILE A 127 -9.10 -23.41 10.49
CA ILE A 127 -7.77 -22.79 10.67
C ILE A 127 -7.66 -22.16 12.07
N THR A 128 -8.68 -21.46 12.53
CA THR A 128 -8.68 -20.82 13.86
C THR A 128 -8.45 -21.81 15.00
N LYS A 129 -8.96 -23.05 14.88
CA LYS A 129 -8.77 -24.10 15.90
C LYS A 129 -7.35 -24.66 15.90
N SER A 130 -6.67 -24.72 14.76
CA SER A 130 -5.35 -25.36 14.59
C SER A 130 -4.18 -24.38 14.55
N ARG A 131 -4.44 -23.07 14.42
CA ARG A 131 -3.41 -22.03 14.25
C ARG A 131 -2.53 -21.82 15.49
N ASP A 132 -1.33 -21.34 15.29
CA ASP A 132 -0.54 -20.71 16.37
C ASP A 132 -1.10 -19.33 16.67
N VAL A 133 -1.74 -19.17 17.83
CA VAL A 133 -2.35 -17.92 18.28
C VAL A 133 -1.32 -16.79 18.43
N ASN A 134 -0.04 -17.12 18.59
CA ASN A 134 0.99 -16.09 18.74
C ASN A 134 1.28 -15.39 17.41
N THR A 135 1.40 -16.13 16.31
CA THR A 135 1.88 -15.60 15.03
C THR A 135 0.88 -15.70 13.88
N GLN A 136 -0.22 -16.44 14.04
CA GLN A 136 -1.15 -16.68 12.96
C GLN A 136 -2.51 -16.03 13.23
N ALA A 137 -2.95 -15.16 12.34
CA ALA A 137 -4.27 -14.52 12.31
C ALA A 137 -5.11 -15.10 11.17
N VAL A 138 -6.43 -15.00 11.28
CA VAL A 138 -7.38 -15.45 10.25
C VAL A 138 -8.38 -14.36 9.96
N PHE A 139 -8.59 -14.08 8.68
CA PHE A 139 -9.61 -13.18 8.17
C PHE A 139 -10.61 -13.95 7.32
N SER A 140 -11.89 -13.90 7.70
CA SER A 140 -12.98 -14.60 7.00
C SER A 140 -13.67 -13.68 5.99
N LEU A 141 -13.62 -14.01 4.71
CA LEU A 141 -14.40 -13.35 3.66
C LEU A 141 -15.87 -13.77 3.74
N ARG A 142 -16.76 -12.88 3.36
CA ARG A 142 -18.18 -13.18 3.24
C ARG A 142 -18.57 -13.42 1.79
N GLY A 143 -18.27 -14.62 1.29
CA GLY A 143 -18.49 -14.98 -0.11
C GLY A 143 -17.45 -14.37 -1.05
N LYS A 144 -17.80 -14.25 -2.34
CA LYS A 144 -16.90 -13.71 -3.37
C LYS A 144 -16.73 -12.21 -3.20
N PRO A 145 -15.49 -11.69 -3.09
CA PRO A 145 -15.24 -10.27 -3.00
C PRO A 145 -15.56 -9.55 -4.34
N LEU A 146 -15.69 -8.24 -4.27
CA LEU A 146 -15.94 -7.40 -5.44
C LEU A 146 -14.84 -7.58 -6.49
N ASN A 147 -15.22 -7.72 -7.77
CA ASN A 147 -14.26 -7.61 -8.85
C ASN A 147 -13.84 -6.14 -9.01
N CYS A 148 -12.64 -5.81 -8.59
CA CYS A 148 -12.13 -4.43 -8.60
C CYS A 148 -11.32 -4.08 -9.85
N TYR A 149 -11.29 -4.96 -10.88
CA TYR A 149 -10.62 -4.68 -12.14
C TYR A 149 -11.16 -3.39 -12.78
N ALA A 150 -10.25 -2.50 -13.19
CA ALA A 150 -10.54 -1.18 -13.76
C ALA A 150 -11.39 -0.25 -12.88
N MET A 151 -11.61 -0.58 -11.61
CA MET A 151 -12.31 0.29 -10.67
C MET A 151 -11.39 1.34 -10.06
N SER A 152 -11.99 2.48 -9.65
CA SER A 152 -11.25 3.51 -8.93
C SER A 152 -11.01 3.09 -7.47
N LYS A 153 -9.93 3.60 -6.87
CA LYS A 153 -9.66 3.39 -5.43
C LYS A 153 -10.86 3.74 -4.55
N LYS A 154 -11.65 4.74 -4.94
CA LYS A 154 -12.85 5.17 -4.20
C LYS A 154 -13.83 4.03 -3.99
N ILE A 155 -14.22 3.33 -5.06
CA ILE A 155 -15.20 2.23 -5.01
C ILE A 155 -14.69 1.10 -4.12
N VAL A 156 -13.39 0.80 -4.20
CA VAL A 156 -12.76 -0.26 -3.40
C VAL A 156 -12.72 0.12 -1.91
N TYR A 157 -12.41 1.38 -1.58
CA TYR A 157 -12.46 1.87 -0.20
C TYR A 157 -13.89 1.98 0.38
N GLU A 158 -14.90 2.14 -0.46
CA GLU A 158 -16.31 2.14 -0.05
C GLU A 158 -16.85 0.71 0.13
N ASN A 159 -16.20 -0.31 -0.45
CA ASN A 159 -16.59 -1.71 -0.27
C ASN A 159 -16.24 -2.19 1.13
N GLU A 160 -17.23 -2.71 1.86
CA GLU A 160 -17.08 -3.12 3.26
C GLU A 160 -16.03 -4.22 3.44
N GLU A 161 -16.02 -5.25 2.57
CA GLU A 161 -15.08 -6.37 2.65
C GLU A 161 -13.63 -5.91 2.49
N PHE A 162 -13.36 -5.14 1.44
CA PHE A 162 -12.02 -4.62 1.20
C PHE A 162 -11.60 -3.57 2.22
N ASN A 163 -12.54 -2.79 2.74
CA ASN A 163 -12.25 -1.84 3.82
C ASN A 163 -11.82 -2.57 5.09
N LEU A 164 -12.54 -3.62 5.49
CA LEU A 164 -12.19 -4.44 6.64
C LEU A 164 -10.87 -5.20 6.45
N LEU A 165 -10.58 -5.66 5.23
CA LEU A 165 -9.32 -6.32 4.90
C LEU A 165 -8.14 -5.33 4.95
N GLN A 166 -8.29 -4.13 4.38
CA GLN A 166 -7.27 -3.08 4.44
C GLN A 166 -6.97 -2.68 5.89
N ALA A 167 -8.01 -2.50 6.70
CA ALA A 167 -7.88 -2.21 8.12
C ALA A 167 -7.19 -3.35 8.89
N ALA A 168 -7.51 -4.61 8.58
CA ALA A 168 -6.86 -5.77 9.19
C ALA A 168 -5.36 -5.83 8.84
N LEU A 169 -4.99 -5.50 7.60
CA LEU A 169 -3.62 -5.48 7.11
C LEU A 169 -2.86 -4.21 7.48
N ASN A 170 -3.56 -3.14 7.89
CA ASN A 170 -3.02 -1.80 8.12
C ASN A 170 -2.34 -1.18 6.87
N ILE A 171 -2.97 -1.35 5.69
CA ILE A 171 -2.46 -0.86 4.41
C ILE A 171 -3.29 0.31 3.83
N GLU A 172 -4.08 0.97 4.64
CA GLU A 172 -4.96 2.06 4.20
C GLU A 172 -4.18 3.27 3.66
N GLU A 173 -3.03 3.57 4.25
CA GLU A 173 -2.17 4.70 3.88
C GLU A 173 -0.95 4.29 3.02
N GLY A 174 -0.65 3.00 2.96
CA GLY A 174 0.51 2.44 2.27
C GLY A 174 0.90 1.09 2.85
N THR A 175 1.99 0.52 2.40
CA THR A 175 2.48 -0.80 2.85
C THR A 175 3.56 -0.69 3.94
N GLU A 176 4.00 0.52 4.28
CA GLU A 176 5.09 0.78 5.23
C GLU A 176 4.78 0.26 6.64
N ASP A 177 3.51 0.32 7.04
CA ASP A 177 3.02 -0.13 8.34
C ASP A 177 2.28 -1.48 8.27
N LEU A 178 2.67 -2.34 7.33
CA LEU A 178 2.06 -3.66 7.15
C LEU A 178 2.05 -4.44 8.47
N ARG A 179 0.86 -4.97 8.85
CA ARG A 179 0.65 -5.60 10.15
C ARG A 179 1.20 -7.03 10.24
N TYR A 180 1.16 -7.77 9.13
CA TYR A 180 1.62 -9.17 9.08
C TYR A 180 2.68 -9.32 8.01
N ASN A 181 3.75 -10.06 8.31
CA ASN A 181 4.81 -10.32 7.35
C ASN A 181 4.33 -11.19 6.19
N ASN A 182 3.45 -12.15 6.46
CA ASN A 182 2.93 -13.06 5.46
C ASN A 182 1.42 -12.91 5.33
N ILE A 183 0.93 -12.77 4.12
CA ILE A 183 -0.49 -12.74 3.77
C ILE A 183 -0.75 -13.97 2.90
N VAL A 184 -1.54 -14.90 3.40
CA VAL A 184 -1.78 -16.18 2.74
C VAL A 184 -3.24 -16.26 2.28
N ILE A 185 -3.45 -16.34 0.97
CA ILE A 185 -4.78 -16.62 0.41
C ILE A 185 -5.02 -18.13 0.55
N ALA A 186 -5.91 -18.49 1.49
CA ALA A 186 -6.24 -19.87 1.85
C ALA A 186 -7.68 -20.19 1.42
N THR A 187 -7.88 -20.42 0.13
CA THR A 187 -9.14 -20.80 -0.48
C THR A 187 -9.11 -22.27 -0.88
N ASP A 188 -10.29 -22.89 -0.97
CA ASP A 188 -10.41 -24.28 -1.42
C ASP A 188 -9.91 -24.45 -2.88
N ALA A 189 -9.54 -25.67 -3.23
CA ALA A 189 -9.03 -25.99 -4.57
C ALA A 189 -10.17 -26.25 -5.60
N ASP A 190 -11.35 -25.72 -5.35
CA ASP A 190 -12.48 -25.77 -6.25
C ASP A 190 -12.63 -24.52 -7.13
N VAL A 191 -13.64 -24.50 -7.99
CA VAL A 191 -13.88 -23.39 -8.95
C VAL A 191 -14.16 -22.07 -8.21
N ASP A 192 -14.88 -22.10 -7.09
CA ASP A 192 -15.24 -20.92 -6.31
C ASP A 192 -14.02 -20.35 -5.59
N GLY A 193 -13.22 -21.21 -4.97
CA GLY A 193 -11.97 -20.81 -4.33
C GLY A 193 -10.94 -20.25 -5.33
N MET A 194 -10.86 -20.84 -6.54
CA MET A 194 -10.02 -20.29 -7.63
C MET A 194 -10.50 -18.90 -8.05
N HIS A 195 -11.81 -18.67 -8.13
CA HIS A 195 -12.36 -17.36 -8.46
C HIS A 195 -12.08 -16.32 -7.36
N ILE A 196 -12.28 -16.67 -6.09
CA ILE A 196 -11.96 -15.79 -4.95
C ILE A 196 -10.46 -15.44 -4.95
N ARG A 197 -9.60 -16.40 -5.21
CA ARG A 197 -8.15 -16.18 -5.36
C ARG A 197 -7.83 -15.16 -6.44
N LEU A 198 -8.45 -15.28 -7.62
CA LEU A 198 -8.27 -14.33 -8.72
C LEU A 198 -8.73 -12.92 -8.36
N LEU A 199 -9.87 -12.78 -7.67
CA LEU A 199 -10.40 -11.48 -7.24
C LEU A 199 -9.49 -10.81 -6.21
N LEU A 200 -8.95 -11.57 -5.25
CA LEU A 200 -7.98 -11.06 -4.27
C LEU A 200 -6.64 -10.67 -4.93
N LEU A 201 -6.14 -11.50 -5.86
CA LEU A 201 -4.94 -11.15 -6.62
C LEU A 201 -5.13 -9.87 -7.42
N THR A 202 -6.29 -9.70 -8.07
CA THR A 202 -6.64 -8.47 -8.80
C THR A 202 -6.62 -7.26 -7.88
N PHE A 203 -7.16 -7.38 -6.66
CA PHE A 203 -7.13 -6.34 -5.65
C PHE A 203 -5.69 -5.95 -5.26
N PHE A 204 -4.84 -6.91 -4.91
CA PHE A 204 -3.46 -6.62 -4.52
C PHE A 204 -2.64 -6.09 -5.69
N LEU A 205 -2.73 -6.69 -6.89
CA LEU A 205 -1.99 -6.24 -8.07
C LEU A 205 -2.33 -4.80 -8.46
N GLN A 206 -3.59 -4.43 -8.38
CA GLN A 206 -4.05 -3.11 -8.83
C GLN A 206 -3.82 -2.00 -7.79
N PHE A 207 -3.97 -2.28 -6.51
CA PHE A 207 -3.98 -1.24 -5.47
C PHE A 207 -2.79 -1.29 -4.51
N PHE A 208 -2.17 -2.47 -4.36
CA PHE A 208 -1.07 -2.71 -3.41
C PHE A 208 0.01 -3.62 -4.03
N PRO A 209 0.55 -3.27 -5.23
CA PRO A 209 1.54 -4.11 -5.91
C PRO A 209 2.84 -4.28 -5.11
N GLU A 210 3.13 -3.36 -4.19
CA GLU A 210 4.28 -3.42 -3.31
C GLU A 210 4.23 -4.65 -2.40
N VAL A 211 3.05 -5.03 -1.87
CA VAL A 211 2.86 -6.24 -1.05
C VAL A 211 3.33 -7.51 -1.78
N ILE A 212 3.14 -7.55 -3.11
CA ILE A 212 3.57 -8.68 -3.94
C ILE A 212 5.07 -8.59 -4.24
N LYS A 213 5.57 -7.40 -4.62
CA LYS A 213 6.97 -7.19 -4.99
C LYS A 213 7.92 -7.45 -3.83
N GLU A 214 7.49 -7.12 -2.61
CA GLU A 214 8.25 -7.32 -1.38
C GLU A 214 8.12 -8.74 -0.83
N GLY A 215 7.32 -9.60 -1.48
CA GLY A 215 7.23 -11.02 -1.15
C GLY A 215 6.34 -11.33 0.05
N HIS A 216 5.37 -10.47 0.35
CA HIS A 216 4.46 -10.67 1.48
C HIS A 216 3.21 -11.49 1.14
N LEU A 217 2.84 -11.63 -0.15
CA LEU A 217 1.62 -12.34 -0.57
C LEU A 217 1.92 -13.76 -1.04
N TYR A 218 1.18 -14.73 -0.49
CA TYR A 218 1.29 -16.15 -0.76
C TYR A 218 -0.07 -16.76 -1.12
N ILE A 219 -0.05 -17.86 -1.85
CA ILE A 219 -1.22 -18.69 -2.14
C ILE A 219 -0.99 -20.03 -1.46
N LEU A 220 -1.95 -20.46 -0.64
CA LEU A 220 -1.96 -21.80 -0.07
C LEU A 220 -2.42 -22.79 -1.14
N GLU A 221 -1.52 -23.68 -1.54
CA GLU A 221 -1.86 -24.81 -2.42
C GLU A 221 -2.23 -26.00 -1.56
N THR A 222 -3.46 -26.49 -1.72
CA THR A 222 -3.95 -27.69 -1.06
C THR A 222 -3.97 -28.85 -2.03
N PRO A 223 -3.67 -30.09 -1.58
CA PRO A 223 -3.76 -31.26 -2.45
C PRO A 223 -5.21 -31.50 -2.88
N LEU A 224 -5.40 -31.80 -4.17
CA LEU A 224 -6.71 -32.09 -4.77
C LEU A 224 -7.26 -33.44 -4.35
N PHE A 225 -6.36 -34.42 -4.12
CA PHE A 225 -6.70 -35.78 -3.81
C PHE A 225 -5.94 -36.28 -2.61
N ARG A 226 -6.60 -37.14 -1.83
CA ARG A 226 -5.98 -37.89 -0.75
C ARG A 226 -6.35 -39.36 -0.88
N VAL A 227 -5.36 -40.22 -1.02
CA VAL A 227 -5.52 -41.66 -0.98
C VAL A 227 -5.03 -42.19 0.36
N ARG A 228 -5.90 -42.88 1.08
CA ARG A 228 -5.58 -43.46 2.38
C ARG A 228 -5.83 -44.97 2.36
N ASN A 229 -4.81 -45.73 2.69
CA ASN A 229 -4.93 -47.11 3.07
C ASN A 229 -4.75 -47.23 4.59
N LYS A 230 -4.86 -48.45 5.17
CA LYS A 230 -4.78 -48.63 6.62
C LYS A 230 -3.44 -48.24 7.22
N LYS A 231 -2.36 -48.09 6.42
CA LYS A 231 -0.97 -47.84 6.88
C LYS A 231 -0.42 -46.50 6.40
N GLU A 232 -0.86 -46.02 5.26
CA GLU A 232 -0.27 -44.85 4.59
C GLU A 232 -1.34 -43.87 4.11
N THR A 233 -0.99 -42.59 4.12
CA THR A 233 -1.79 -41.52 3.50
C THR A 233 -0.89 -40.79 2.51
N ILE A 234 -1.35 -40.69 1.24
CA ILE A 234 -0.67 -39.99 0.14
C ILE A 234 -1.58 -38.82 -0.27
N TYR A 235 -1.01 -37.64 -0.50
CA TYR A 235 -1.68 -36.43 -0.93
C TYR A 235 -1.28 -36.09 -2.36
#